data_0ce2bb8cd54660b4c616dd11f4bc170e
#
_entry.id   0ce2bb8cd54660b4c616dd11f4bc170e
#
_cell.length_a   1.000
_cell.length_b   1.000
_cell.length_c   1.000
_cell.angle_alpha   90.00
_cell.angle_beta   90.00
_cell.angle_gamma   90.00
#
_symmetry.space_group_name_H-M   'P 1'
#
loop_
_entity.id
_entity.type
_entity.pdbx_description
1 polymer ?
#
loop_
_entity_poly.entity_id
_entity_poly.type
_entity_poly.pdbx_seq_one_letter_code
_entity_poly.pdbx_strand_id
1 'polypeptide(L)'
;SYGEDDSRVAKINGVSSSKSVNKDGLYTVGPWKDRIVTDPELELDIIKYLKENDKLFKKQKITHDYPHCWRCKKPLIYYAKPAWYIETTKLKEKIIECNKSVNWYPSYVGEKRFNNWLEGMVDWGISRNRYWGCPMPIWTCECGHIECIGSLDELQEKVVGDVDVRKIELHRPY
;
A
#
# COMPACT_ATOMS: atom_id res chain seq x y z
N SER A 1 -7.09 -10.45 -7.72
CA SER A 1 -7.90 -9.37 -7.11
C SER A 1 -7.04 -8.14 -6.88
N TYR A 2 -7.58 -6.97 -7.15
CA TYR A 2 -6.88 -5.69 -7.00
C TYR A 2 -7.49 -4.85 -5.86
N GLY A 3 -8.75 -5.07 -5.52
CA GLY A 3 -9.42 -4.44 -4.39
C GLY A 3 -9.06 -5.09 -3.05
N GLU A 4 -9.12 -4.30 -1.96
CA GLU A 4 -8.84 -4.78 -0.60
C GLU A 4 -9.88 -5.82 -0.16
N ASP A 5 -11.16 -5.55 -0.39
CA ASP A 5 -12.25 -6.47 -0.06
C ASP A 5 -12.17 -7.77 -0.85
N ASP A 6 -11.87 -7.70 -2.16
CA ASP A 6 -11.67 -8.90 -2.99
C ASP A 6 -10.52 -9.75 -2.44
N SER A 7 -9.41 -9.10 -2.05
CA SER A 7 -8.25 -9.80 -1.47
C SER A 7 -8.58 -10.45 -0.14
N ARG A 8 -9.36 -9.77 0.72
CA ARG A 8 -9.81 -10.29 2.01
C ARG A 8 -10.71 -11.49 1.84
N VAL A 9 -11.72 -11.38 0.97
CA VAL A 9 -12.65 -12.50 0.68
C VAL A 9 -11.92 -13.69 0.07
N ALA A 10 -10.99 -13.45 -0.86
CA ALA A 10 -10.20 -14.51 -1.46
C ALA A 10 -9.36 -15.24 -0.41
N LYS A 11 -8.69 -14.53 0.50
CA LYS A 11 -7.91 -15.15 1.60
C LYS A 11 -8.78 -16.01 2.52
N ILE A 12 -9.95 -15.50 2.94
CA ILE A 12 -10.87 -16.21 3.83
C ILE A 12 -11.35 -17.52 3.19
N ASN A 13 -11.57 -17.53 1.87
CA ASN A 13 -12.11 -18.68 1.15
C ASN A 13 -11.03 -19.55 0.47
N GLY A 14 -9.74 -19.31 0.75
CA GLY A 14 -8.64 -20.09 0.16
C GLY A 14 -8.52 -19.97 -1.36
N VAL A 15 -9.06 -18.89 -1.95
CA VAL A 15 -8.98 -18.63 -3.39
C VAL A 15 -7.63 -18.01 -3.72
N SER A 16 -6.93 -18.60 -4.70
CA SER A 16 -5.65 -18.08 -5.16
C SER A 16 -5.80 -16.69 -5.79
N SER A 17 -4.88 -15.78 -5.48
CA SER A 17 -4.83 -14.45 -6.06
C SER A 17 -3.65 -14.36 -7.03
N SER A 18 -3.90 -13.92 -8.26
CA SER A 18 -2.85 -13.65 -9.25
C SER A 18 -2.76 -12.15 -9.54
N LYS A 19 -1.56 -11.69 -9.82
CA LYS A 19 -1.29 -10.32 -10.29
C LYS A 19 -1.05 -10.38 -11.79
N SER A 20 -2.02 -9.92 -12.56
CA SER A 20 -1.95 -9.88 -14.04
C SER A 20 -1.49 -8.54 -14.59
N VAL A 21 -1.13 -7.59 -13.73
CA VAL A 21 -0.63 -6.27 -14.09
C VAL A 21 0.71 -6.04 -13.40
N ASN A 22 1.69 -5.52 -14.11
CA ASN A 22 3.01 -5.17 -13.57
C ASN A 22 3.03 -3.77 -12.92
N LYS A 23 4.19 -3.38 -12.39
CA LYS A 23 4.39 -2.07 -11.74
C LYS A 23 4.17 -0.87 -12.67
N ASP A 24 4.25 -1.06 -13.98
CA ASP A 24 4.09 -0.02 -14.98
C ASP A 24 2.65 0.09 -15.49
N GLY A 25 1.74 -0.73 -14.93
CA GLY A 25 0.33 -0.77 -15.30
C GLY A 25 0.03 -1.55 -16.57
N LEU A 26 0.95 -2.42 -17.01
CA LEU A 26 0.77 -3.26 -18.19
C LEU A 26 0.32 -4.66 -17.81
N TYR A 27 -0.57 -5.24 -18.59
CA TYR A 27 -0.93 -6.65 -18.46
C TYR A 27 0.28 -7.56 -18.72
N THR A 28 0.44 -8.59 -17.88
CA THR A 28 1.56 -9.54 -17.97
C THR A 28 1.16 -10.87 -18.60
N VAL A 29 -0.14 -11.13 -18.70
CA VAL A 29 -0.69 -12.41 -19.16
C VAL A 29 -1.91 -12.19 -20.05
N GLY A 30 -2.26 -13.23 -20.82
CA GLY A 30 -3.46 -13.26 -21.65
C GLY A 30 -3.33 -12.49 -22.99
N PRO A 31 -4.45 -12.35 -23.72
CA PRO A 31 -4.45 -11.73 -25.05
C PRO A 31 -4.08 -10.24 -25.05
N TRP A 32 -4.10 -9.61 -23.87
CA TRP A 32 -3.83 -8.17 -23.69
C TRP A 32 -2.46 -7.89 -23.08
N LYS A 33 -1.56 -8.88 -23.13
CA LYS A 33 -0.19 -8.70 -22.65
C LYS A 33 0.44 -7.46 -23.25
N ASP A 34 1.19 -6.71 -22.39
CA ASP A 34 1.90 -5.48 -22.73
C ASP A 34 1.00 -4.27 -23.07
N ARG A 35 -0.34 -4.39 -22.95
CA ARG A 35 -1.25 -3.26 -23.05
C ARG A 35 -1.47 -2.62 -21.68
N ILE A 36 -1.64 -1.29 -21.67
CA ILE A 36 -1.86 -0.52 -20.44
C ILE A 36 -3.30 -0.72 -19.93
N VAL A 37 -3.44 -0.98 -18.63
CA VAL A 37 -4.74 -1.30 -18.00
C VAL A 37 -5.75 -0.15 -18.02
N THR A 38 -5.29 1.10 -18.16
CA THR A 38 -6.13 2.30 -18.21
C THR A 38 -6.47 2.75 -19.62
N ASP A 39 -6.17 1.94 -20.63
CA ASP A 39 -6.50 2.22 -22.04
C ASP A 39 -8.01 2.00 -22.28
N PRO A 40 -8.77 3.03 -22.69
CA PRO A 40 -10.21 2.90 -22.96
C PRO A 40 -10.54 1.94 -24.11
N GLU A 41 -9.66 1.82 -25.12
CA GLU A 41 -9.84 0.88 -26.22
C GLU A 41 -9.72 -0.57 -25.76
N LEU A 42 -8.84 -0.82 -24.79
CA LEU A 42 -8.69 -2.13 -24.18
C LEU A 42 -9.97 -2.61 -23.48
N GLU A 43 -10.69 -1.72 -22.82
CA GLU A 43 -11.99 -2.06 -22.20
C GLU A 43 -12.98 -2.59 -23.24
N LEU A 44 -13.05 -1.95 -24.39
CA LEU A 44 -13.92 -2.39 -25.50
C LEU A 44 -13.51 -3.75 -26.05
N ASP A 45 -12.20 -3.98 -26.21
CA ASP A 45 -11.66 -5.27 -26.68
C ASP A 45 -11.95 -6.40 -25.70
N ILE A 46 -11.83 -6.15 -24.39
CA ILE A 46 -12.17 -7.12 -23.33
C ILE A 46 -13.65 -7.49 -23.41
N ILE A 47 -14.54 -6.49 -23.52
CA ILE A 47 -15.99 -6.71 -23.62
C ILE A 47 -16.31 -7.54 -24.87
N LYS A 48 -15.71 -7.21 -26.03
CA LYS A 48 -15.87 -7.95 -27.27
C LYS A 48 -15.42 -9.41 -27.12
N TYR A 49 -14.23 -9.63 -26.58
CA TYR A 49 -13.70 -10.97 -26.32
C TYR A 49 -14.61 -11.79 -25.41
N LEU A 50 -15.12 -11.20 -24.31
CA LEU A 50 -16.02 -11.90 -23.40
C LEU A 50 -17.34 -12.27 -24.08
N LYS A 51 -17.86 -11.41 -24.98
CA LYS A 51 -19.07 -11.67 -25.76
C LYS A 51 -18.85 -12.80 -26.76
N GLU A 52 -17.74 -12.78 -27.50
CA GLU A 52 -17.40 -13.80 -28.50
C GLU A 52 -17.16 -15.19 -27.90
N ASN A 53 -16.80 -15.25 -26.62
CA ASN A 53 -16.56 -16.49 -25.87
C ASN A 53 -17.71 -16.89 -24.93
N ASP A 54 -18.90 -16.30 -25.07
CA ASP A 54 -20.10 -16.55 -24.24
C ASP A 54 -19.84 -16.39 -22.72
N LYS A 55 -18.91 -15.47 -22.34
CA LYS A 55 -18.53 -15.19 -20.96
C LYS A 55 -19.05 -13.86 -20.44
N LEU A 56 -19.71 -13.07 -21.28
CA LEU A 56 -20.25 -11.79 -20.90
C LEU A 56 -21.63 -11.93 -20.26
N PHE A 57 -21.71 -11.82 -18.94
CA PHE A 57 -22.98 -11.87 -18.22
C PHE A 57 -23.82 -10.59 -18.46
N LYS A 58 -23.21 -9.42 -18.28
CA LYS A 58 -23.91 -8.12 -18.44
C LYS A 58 -22.92 -6.99 -18.71
N LYS A 59 -23.32 -6.04 -19.56
CA LYS A 59 -22.63 -4.76 -19.74
C LYS A 59 -23.56 -3.64 -19.26
N GLN A 60 -23.07 -2.76 -18.40
CA GLN A 60 -23.80 -1.60 -17.93
C GLN A 60 -22.85 -0.41 -17.80
N LYS A 61 -23.24 0.74 -18.36
CA LYS A 61 -22.52 1.99 -18.16
C LYS A 61 -22.97 2.61 -16.85
N ILE A 62 -22.00 2.94 -15.99
CA ILE A 62 -22.21 3.70 -14.76
C ILE A 62 -21.37 4.97 -14.79
N THR A 63 -21.84 6.00 -14.13
CA THR A 63 -21.06 7.23 -13.89
C THR A 63 -20.73 7.28 -12.42
N HIS A 64 -19.46 7.41 -12.12
CA HIS A 64 -18.96 7.49 -10.74
C HIS A 64 -17.68 8.34 -10.70
N ASP A 65 -17.33 8.83 -9.51
CA ASP A 65 -16.08 9.50 -9.30
C ASP A 65 -14.93 8.47 -9.35
N TYR A 66 -13.87 8.82 -10.08
CA TYR A 66 -12.69 7.96 -10.21
C TYR A 66 -11.42 8.69 -9.70
N PRO A 67 -10.59 8.05 -8.87
CA PRO A 67 -9.40 8.70 -8.34
C PRO A 67 -8.35 8.96 -9.42
N HIS A 68 -7.87 10.18 -9.47
CA HIS A 68 -6.81 10.62 -10.37
C HIS A 68 -5.61 11.14 -9.60
N CYS A 69 -4.42 10.99 -10.18
CA CYS A 69 -3.22 11.58 -9.62
C CYS A 69 -3.35 13.10 -9.56
N TRP A 70 -3.18 13.69 -8.38
CA TRP A 70 -3.28 15.14 -8.20
C TRP A 70 -2.24 15.92 -9.04
N ARG A 71 -1.12 15.29 -9.39
CA ARG A 71 -0.01 15.88 -10.13
C ARG A 71 -0.19 15.80 -11.64
N CYS A 72 -0.31 14.58 -12.19
CA CYS A 72 -0.36 14.33 -13.63
C CYS A 72 -1.77 14.07 -14.18
N LYS A 73 -2.79 14.09 -13.31
CA LYS A 73 -4.21 13.86 -13.63
C LYS A 73 -4.53 12.49 -14.28
N LYS A 74 -3.56 11.59 -14.36
CA LYS A 74 -3.80 10.24 -14.86
C LYS A 74 -4.64 9.43 -13.88
N PRO A 75 -5.49 8.50 -14.37
CA PRO A 75 -6.27 7.63 -13.51
C PRO A 75 -5.35 6.74 -12.66
N LEU A 76 -5.74 6.50 -11.42
CA LEU A 76 -5.02 5.61 -10.51
C LEU A 76 -5.56 4.19 -10.64
N ILE A 77 -4.73 3.21 -10.33
CA ILE A 77 -5.14 1.80 -10.22
C ILE A 77 -4.86 1.29 -8.82
N TYR A 78 -5.70 0.38 -8.34
CA TYR A 78 -5.40 -0.40 -7.15
C TYR A 78 -4.33 -1.44 -7.48
N TYR A 79 -3.22 -1.40 -6.73
CA TYR A 79 -2.10 -2.30 -6.95
C TYR A 79 -1.46 -2.68 -5.63
N ALA A 80 -1.43 -3.97 -5.31
CA ALA A 80 -0.81 -4.47 -4.09
C ALA A 80 0.72 -4.40 -4.19
N LYS A 81 1.35 -3.67 -3.28
CA LYS A 81 2.81 -3.53 -3.15
C LYS A 81 3.27 -4.00 -1.79
N PRO A 82 4.47 -4.59 -1.68
CA PRO A 82 5.12 -4.75 -0.38
C PRO A 82 5.29 -3.38 0.29
N ALA A 83 4.98 -3.31 1.56
CA ALA A 83 5.10 -2.10 2.35
C ALA A 83 5.41 -2.46 3.80
N TRP A 84 6.09 -1.55 4.49
CA TRP A 84 6.32 -1.65 5.93
C TRP A 84 5.14 -1.04 6.68
N TYR A 85 4.69 -1.74 7.71
CA TYR A 85 3.60 -1.32 8.58
C TYR A 85 4.05 -1.34 10.03
N ILE A 86 3.62 -0.35 10.79
CA ILE A 86 3.64 -0.38 12.24
C ILE A 86 2.31 -1.00 12.67
N GLU A 87 2.35 -2.08 13.43
CA GLU A 87 1.16 -2.80 13.91
C GLU A 87 0.49 -2.03 15.06
N THR A 88 -0.04 -0.86 14.72
CA THR A 88 -0.67 0.06 15.67
C THR A 88 -1.94 -0.54 16.27
N THR A 89 -2.59 -1.47 15.57
CA THR A 89 -3.79 -2.16 16.06
C THR A 89 -3.55 -2.94 17.34
N LYS A 90 -2.33 -3.42 17.60
CA LYS A 90 -1.96 -4.05 18.89
C LYS A 90 -2.05 -3.10 20.09
N LEU A 91 -1.93 -1.80 19.86
CA LEU A 91 -1.97 -0.79 20.89
C LEU A 91 -3.35 -0.13 21.02
N LYS A 92 -4.31 -0.49 20.18
CA LYS A 92 -5.64 0.14 20.07
C LYS A 92 -6.32 0.28 21.44
N GLU A 93 -6.48 -0.81 22.16
CA GLU A 93 -7.17 -0.82 23.46
C GLU A 93 -6.48 0.10 24.47
N LYS A 94 -5.14 0.06 24.52
CA LYS A 94 -4.36 0.90 25.39
C LYS A 94 -4.49 2.39 25.04
N ILE A 95 -4.52 2.72 23.74
CA ILE A 95 -4.68 4.10 23.28
C ILE A 95 -6.09 4.61 23.61
N ILE A 96 -7.12 3.78 23.42
CA ILE A 96 -8.50 4.11 23.80
C ILE A 96 -8.59 4.38 25.31
N GLU A 97 -7.94 3.56 26.13
CA GLU A 97 -7.91 3.78 27.58
C GLU A 97 -7.18 5.08 27.95
N CYS A 98 -6.03 5.36 27.34
CA CYS A 98 -5.32 6.63 27.52
C CYS A 98 -6.18 7.83 27.09
N ASN A 99 -6.98 7.70 26.03
CA ASN A 99 -7.86 8.78 25.57
C ASN A 99 -8.87 9.21 26.63
N LYS A 100 -9.34 8.30 27.47
CA LYS A 100 -10.29 8.60 28.57
C LYS A 100 -9.69 9.51 29.64
N SER A 101 -8.37 9.53 29.79
CA SER A 101 -7.66 10.39 30.76
C SER A 101 -7.37 11.79 30.23
N VAL A 102 -7.60 12.06 28.95
CA VAL A 102 -7.35 13.36 28.32
C VAL A 102 -8.53 14.30 28.52
N ASN A 103 -8.26 15.49 28.99
CA ASN A 103 -9.27 16.54 29.10
C ASN A 103 -9.50 17.22 27.76
N TRP A 104 -10.53 16.79 27.06
CA TRP A 104 -10.91 17.36 25.77
C TRP A 104 -11.82 18.59 25.94
N TYR A 105 -11.53 19.62 25.15
CA TYR A 105 -12.42 20.80 25.09
C TYR A 105 -12.77 21.12 23.63
N PRO A 106 -14.05 20.99 23.24
CA PRO A 106 -15.16 20.42 24.00
C PRO A 106 -15.05 18.89 24.16
N SER A 107 -15.67 18.29 25.18
CA SER A 107 -15.52 16.88 25.57
C SER A 107 -15.92 15.90 24.46
N TYR A 108 -16.96 16.24 23.67
CA TYR A 108 -17.43 15.36 22.58
C TYR A 108 -16.36 15.03 21.53
N VAL A 109 -15.30 15.83 21.41
CA VAL A 109 -14.20 15.56 20.48
C VAL A 109 -13.48 14.27 20.87
N GLY A 110 -13.17 14.12 22.15
CA GLY A 110 -12.53 12.91 22.68
C GLY A 110 -13.46 11.71 22.76
N GLU A 111 -14.66 11.94 23.31
CA GLU A 111 -15.63 10.87 23.58
C GLU A 111 -16.23 10.24 22.30
N LYS A 112 -16.42 11.05 21.25
CA LYS A 112 -17.06 10.59 20.01
C LYS A 112 -16.09 10.61 18.82
N ARG A 113 -15.66 11.79 18.39
CA ARG A 113 -14.94 11.91 17.12
C ARG A 113 -13.59 11.19 17.13
N PHE A 114 -12.79 11.43 18.15
CA PHE A 114 -11.47 10.81 18.27
C PHE A 114 -11.58 9.34 18.66
N ASN A 115 -12.49 9.00 19.60
CA ASN A 115 -12.72 7.62 19.99
C ASN A 115 -13.16 6.75 18.80
N ASN A 116 -14.13 7.22 17.99
CA ASN A 116 -14.57 6.49 16.80
C ASN A 116 -13.44 6.31 15.78
N TRP A 117 -12.55 7.31 15.67
CA TRP A 117 -11.37 7.17 14.84
C TRP A 117 -10.40 6.10 15.38
N LEU A 118 -10.19 6.04 16.69
CA LEU A 118 -9.37 5.01 17.34
C LEU A 118 -9.99 3.60 17.15
N GLU A 119 -11.30 3.47 17.30
CA GLU A 119 -12.01 2.21 17.07
C GLU A 119 -11.85 1.70 15.64
N GLY A 120 -11.87 2.61 14.66
CA GLY A 120 -11.62 2.33 13.24
C GLY A 120 -10.14 2.27 12.84
N MET A 121 -9.20 2.36 13.79
CA MET A 121 -7.77 2.40 13.50
C MET A 121 -7.29 1.11 12.86
N VAL A 122 -6.49 1.26 11.80
CA VAL A 122 -5.78 0.20 11.09
C VAL A 122 -4.28 0.36 11.28
N ASP A 123 -3.51 -0.65 10.92
CA ASP A 123 -2.05 -0.59 10.97
C ASP A 123 -1.50 0.54 10.09
N TRP A 124 -0.47 1.20 10.57
CA TRP A 124 0.07 2.38 9.91
C TRP A 124 1.11 2.02 8.88
N GLY A 125 0.75 2.17 7.59
CA GLY A 125 1.68 2.02 6.48
C GLY A 125 2.67 3.18 6.40
N ILE A 126 3.96 2.89 6.58
CA ILE A 126 5.03 3.88 6.61
C ILE A 126 5.83 3.97 5.32
N SER A 127 5.73 3.00 4.42
CA SER A 127 6.42 3.03 3.13
C SER A 127 5.93 4.15 2.22
N ARG A 128 6.86 4.84 1.56
CA ARG A 128 6.58 5.84 0.52
C ARG A 128 7.49 5.62 -0.68
N ASN A 129 6.92 5.67 -1.89
CA ASN A 129 7.68 5.54 -3.14
C ASN A 129 8.03 6.94 -3.66
N ARG A 130 8.98 7.60 -3.04
CA ARG A 130 9.47 8.91 -3.48
C ARG A 130 10.99 8.91 -3.52
N TYR A 131 11.54 9.58 -4.52
CA TYR A 131 12.94 9.98 -4.49
C TYR A 131 13.13 11.05 -3.41
N TRP A 132 14.24 10.99 -2.70
CA TRP A 132 14.55 11.92 -1.61
C TRP A 132 13.45 11.99 -0.54
N GLY A 133 12.84 10.85 -0.26
CA GLY A 133 12.03 10.66 0.93
C GLY A 133 12.92 10.38 2.14
N CYS A 134 12.38 10.40 3.34
CA CYS A 134 13.10 9.97 4.53
C CYS A 134 13.47 8.48 4.40
N PRO A 135 14.74 8.09 4.43
CA PRO A 135 15.16 6.70 4.43
C PRO A 135 14.60 5.99 5.67
N MET A 136 14.08 4.80 5.49
CA MET A 136 13.68 3.97 6.63
C MET A 136 14.92 3.27 7.18
N PRO A 137 15.16 3.31 8.50
CA PRO A 137 16.34 2.72 9.11
C PRO A 137 16.21 1.19 9.25
N ILE A 138 15.84 0.52 8.14
CA ILE A 138 15.60 -0.92 8.11
C ILE A 138 16.56 -1.55 7.12
N TRP A 139 17.41 -2.43 7.61
CA TRP A 139 18.36 -3.23 6.83
C TRP A 139 17.83 -4.65 6.66
N THR A 140 17.95 -5.16 5.46
CA THR A 140 17.55 -6.53 5.12
C THR A 140 18.73 -7.28 4.53
N CYS A 141 18.99 -8.48 5.02
CA CYS A 141 20.01 -9.38 4.48
C CYS A 141 19.39 -10.36 3.48
N GLU A 142 20.18 -10.84 2.53
CA GLU A 142 19.78 -11.93 1.61
C GLU A 142 19.39 -13.22 2.37
N CYS A 143 19.96 -13.43 3.56
CA CYS A 143 19.58 -14.53 4.46
C CYS A 143 18.19 -14.38 5.11
N GLY A 144 17.49 -13.26 4.85
CA GLY A 144 16.18 -12.95 5.43
C GLY A 144 16.23 -12.25 6.80
N HIS A 145 17.42 -11.98 7.35
CA HIS A 145 17.54 -11.20 8.59
C HIS A 145 17.11 -9.74 8.34
N ILE A 146 16.37 -9.18 9.29
CA ILE A 146 15.86 -7.80 9.24
C ILE A 146 16.24 -7.12 10.53
N GLU A 147 16.79 -5.91 10.43
CA GLU A 147 17.19 -5.11 11.58
C GLU A 147 16.77 -3.66 11.41
N CYS A 148 16.23 -3.07 12.47
CA CYS A 148 15.89 -1.65 12.54
C CYS A 148 16.94 -0.93 13.39
N ILE A 149 17.65 0.03 12.82
CA ILE A 149 18.73 0.76 13.45
C ILE A 149 18.24 2.12 13.94
N GLY A 150 18.38 2.42 15.20
CA GLY A 150 17.82 3.62 15.83
C GLY A 150 18.71 4.86 15.78
N SER A 151 20.02 4.71 15.48
CA SER A 151 20.95 5.84 15.44
C SER A 151 22.15 5.57 14.54
N LEU A 152 22.88 6.64 14.17
CA LEU A 152 24.14 6.50 13.42
C LEU A 152 25.24 5.84 14.26
N ASP A 153 25.24 6.01 15.58
CA ASP A 153 26.21 5.38 16.47
C ASP A 153 25.98 3.87 16.51
N GLU A 154 24.72 3.44 16.64
CA GLU A 154 24.38 2.02 16.54
C GLU A 154 24.75 1.43 15.17
N LEU A 155 24.52 2.17 14.08
CA LEU A 155 24.92 1.74 12.75
C LEU A 155 26.44 1.60 12.65
N GLN A 156 27.19 2.56 13.19
CA GLN A 156 28.66 2.52 13.18
C GLN A 156 29.23 1.29 13.92
N GLU A 157 28.60 0.87 15.01
CA GLU A 157 29.01 -0.32 15.78
C GLU A 157 28.78 -1.63 14.98
N LYS A 158 27.83 -1.64 14.06
CA LYS A 158 27.42 -2.84 13.30
C LYS A 158 28.07 -2.93 11.92
N VAL A 159 28.60 -1.83 11.41
CA VAL A 159 29.26 -1.80 10.10
C VAL A 159 30.56 -2.58 10.13
N VAL A 160 30.77 -3.41 9.13
CA VAL A 160 32.00 -4.15 8.94
C VAL A 160 32.94 -3.37 8.03
N GLY A 161 34.19 -3.20 8.46
CA GLY A 161 35.23 -2.47 7.73
C GLY A 161 35.42 -1.02 8.19
N ASP A 162 36.33 -0.31 7.55
CA ASP A 162 36.65 1.10 7.86
C ASP A 162 35.74 2.05 7.09
N VAL A 163 34.47 2.14 7.52
CA VAL A 163 33.43 2.97 6.90
C VAL A 163 32.90 3.96 7.93
N ASP A 164 33.02 5.26 7.63
CA ASP A 164 32.38 6.31 8.42
C ASP A 164 30.92 6.48 7.98
N VAL A 165 29.99 5.94 8.77
CA VAL A 165 28.55 5.96 8.44
C VAL A 165 27.96 7.36 8.33
N ARG A 166 28.59 8.37 8.93
CA ARG A 166 28.15 9.77 8.82
C ARG A 166 28.41 10.40 7.45
N LYS A 167 29.23 9.75 6.63
CA LYS A 167 29.54 10.16 5.25
C LYS A 167 28.78 9.38 4.20
N ILE A 168 27.98 8.40 4.60
CA ILE A 168 27.19 7.59 3.65
C ILE A 168 25.91 8.34 3.28
N GLU A 169 25.63 8.37 2.00
CA GLU A 169 24.32 8.82 1.49
C GLU A 169 23.30 7.67 1.56
N LEU A 170 22.24 7.87 2.35
CA LEU A 170 21.21 6.84 2.60
C LEU A 170 19.99 6.98 1.68
N HIS A 171 19.89 8.05 0.90
CA HIS A 171 18.78 8.24 -0.02
C HIS A 171 18.98 7.46 -1.32
N ARG A 172 17.90 6.97 -1.91
CA ARG A 172 17.97 6.45 -3.27
C ARG A 172 18.20 7.59 -4.27
N PRO A 173 19.00 7.35 -5.31
CA PRO A 173 19.45 6.06 -5.87
C PRO A 173 20.84 5.58 -5.42
N TYR A 174 21.37 6.03 -4.31
CA TYR A 174 22.73 5.70 -3.84
C TYR A 174 22.75 4.40 -3.04
#